data_b2465e891245e257a87f204587331239
#
_entry.id   b2465e891245e257a87f204587331239
#
_cell.length_a   1.000
_cell.length_b   1.000
_cell.length_c   1.000
_cell.angle_alpha   90.00
_cell.angle_beta   90.00
_cell.angle_gamma   90.00
#
_symmetry.space_group_name_H-M   'P 1'
#
loop_
_entity.id
_entity.type
_entity.pdbx_description
1 polymer ?
#
loop_
_entity_poly.entity_id
_entity_poly.type
_entity_poly.pdbx_seq_one_letter_code
_entity_poly.pdbx_strand_id
1 'polypeptide(L)'
;SKYASVVEQPEDIAWHLDQALLLATTGRPGPVWLDIPIDVQSASVAPDSLRRWVPEPAADDRLSAGDLQPIVERLRAAQRPVILAGGGVRAAKATAEFESLIRRLGIPVTTAWTHDLIASDDPLFCGRPGTIGTRAGNFTVQNADLVLILGSRLNIRQISYNWQSFAPRAFKIQVDIDPAETGKPTLKPDLEIVADLKRFLPLLTEQLADWQPTNSHQRWLAWCRERLLRYPNVLPRHRESSSEKINPYHFVETLFAELDGQDIVACGNATATIVPFQAGAIKRGMRMFSNSGSASMGYDLPAAIGAYLGAEAQRGTQRRVICLAGDGSIMMNIQELQTIMQHRLPIKIF
;
A
#
# COMPACT_ATOMS: atom_id res chain seq x y z
N SER A 1 -11.94 11.03 -8.45
CA SER A 1 -10.95 12.12 -8.48
C SER A 1 -11.19 13.07 -7.31
N LYS A 2 -10.15 13.71 -6.84
CA LYS A 2 -10.25 14.73 -5.77
C LYS A 2 -10.76 16.08 -6.29
N TYR A 3 -10.53 16.32 -7.55
CA TYR A 3 -10.98 17.51 -8.26
C TYR A 3 -11.25 17.14 -9.71
N ALA A 4 -12.35 17.60 -10.25
CA ALA A 4 -12.67 17.42 -11.66
C ALA A 4 -13.44 18.65 -12.11
N SER A 5 -12.98 19.30 -13.18
CA SER A 5 -13.57 20.52 -13.70
C SER A 5 -13.31 20.67 -15.19
N VAL A 6 -14.20 21.37 -15.87
CA VAL A 6 -13.99 21.90 -17.21
C VAL A 6 -13.43 23.32 -17.05
N VAL A 7 -12.39 23.66 -17.80
CA VAL A 7 -11.88 25.01 -17.87
C VAL A 7 -12.67 25.76 -18.96
N GLU A 8 -13.63 26.57 -18.54
CA GLU A 8 -14.53 27.27 -19.47
C GLU A 8 -13.96 28.61 -19.97
N GLN A 9 -13.12 29.25 -19.14
CA GLN A 9 -12.49 30.54 -19.46
C GLN A 9 -10.98 30.39 -19.52
N PRO A 10 -10.31 30.84 -20.58
CA PRO A 10 -8.86 30.71 -20.70
C PRO A 10 -8.08 31.36 -19.55
N GLU A 11 -8.58 32.46 -19.00
CA GLU A 11 -7.96 33.21 -17.90
C GLU A 11 -7.96 32.43 -16.56
N ASP A 12 -8.86 31.43 -16.42
CA ASP A 12 -8.98 30.59 -15.20
C ASP A 12 -8.02 29.38 -15.21
N ILE A 13 -7.24 29.16 -16.28
CA ILE A 13 -6.34 28.00 -16.36
C ILE A 13 -5.38 27.89 -15.17
N ALA A 14 -4.78 28.98 -14.77
CA ALA A 14 -3.84 28.98 -13.65
C ALA A 14 -4.55 28.69 -12.32
N TRP A 15 -5.76 29.20 -12.11
CA TRP A 15 -6.59 28.93 -10.94
C TRP A 15 -6.94 27.43 -10.80
N HIS A 16 -7.34 26.81 -11.91
CA HIS A 16 -7.64 25.37 -11.94
C HIS A 16 -6.39 24.51 -11.70
N LEU A 17 -5.24 24.91 -12.31
CA LEU A 17 -3.97 24.18 -12.13
C LEU A 17 -3.45 24.29 -10.70
N ASP A 18 -3.48 25.47 -10.09
CA ASP A 18 -3.06 25.65 -8.69
C ASP A 18 -3.87 24.77 -7.75
N GLN A 19 -5.21 24.77 -7.90
CA GLN A 19 -6.11 23.95 -7.12
C GLN A 19 -5.90 22.46 -7.36
N ALA A 20 -5.79 22.04 -8.63
CA ALA A 20 -5.58 20.65 -9.01
C ALA A 20 -4.27 20.10 -8.42
N LEU A 21 -3.16 20.83 -8.56
CA LEU A 21 -1.84 20.42 -8.05
C LEU A 21 -1.84 20.29 -6.52
N LEU A 22 -2.42 21.27 -5.82
CA LEU A 22 -2.48 21.19 -4.36
C LEU A 22 -3.34 20.00 -3.91
N LEU A 23 -4.56 19.86 -4.45
CA LEU A 23 -5.47 18.78 -4.07
C LEU A 23 -4.91 17.40 -4.42
N ALA A 24 -4.20 17.27 -5.55
CA ALA A 24 -3.57 15.99 -5.92
C ALA A 24 -2.53 15.52 -4.91
N THR A 25 -1.83 16.44 -4.26
CA THR A 25 -0.62 16.18 -3.46
C THR A 25 -0.81 16.32 -1.95
N THR A 26 -1.91 16.90 -1.48
CA THR A 26 -2.16 17.16 -0.05
C THR A 26 -3.22 16.23 0.54
N GLY A 27 -3.26 16.11 1.86
CA GLY A 27 -4.15 15.22 2.58
C GLY A 27 -3.92 13.78 2.13
N ARG A 28 -4.99 13.06 1.78
CA ARG A 28 -4.88 11.80 1.05
C ARG A 28 -4.60 12.10 -0.42
N PRO A 29 -3.36 11.90 -0.94
CA PRO A 29 -3.05 12.16 -2.34
C PRO A 29 -3.92 11.35 -3.28
N GLY A 30 -4.32 11.96 -4.40
CA GLY A 30 -5.21 11.28 -5.33
C GLY A 30 -5.32 12.00 -6.68
N PRO A 31 -5.93 11.37 -7.69
CA PRO A 31 -6.04 11.92 -9.03
C PRO A 31 -6.95 13.14 -9.08
N VAL A 32 -6.62 14.05 -9.98
CA VAL A 32 -7.43 15.20 -10.40
C VAL A 32 -7.65 15.12 -11.91
N TRP A 33 -8.68 15.79 -12.40
CA TRP A 33 -9.04 15.80 -13.81
C TRP A 33 -9.41 17.21 -14.24
N LEU A 34 -8.74 17.71 -15.28
CA LEU A 34 -9.10 18.96 -15.95
C LEU A 34 -9.47 18.65 -17.41
N ASP A 35 -10.63 19.06 -17.81
CA ASP A 35 -11.02 19.07 -19.21
C ASP A 35 -10.78 20.48 -19.74
N ILE A 36 -9.95 20.60 -20.78
CA ILE A 36 -9.59 21.87 -21.38
C ILE A 36 -10.05 21.84 -22.84
N PRO A 37 -11.21 22.46 -23.17
CA PRO A 37 -11.74 22.48 -24.52
C PRO A 37 -10.76 23.08 -25.54
N ILE A 38 -10.87 22.68 -26.79
CA ILE A 38 -9.89 23.05 -27.84
C ILE A 38 -9.84 24.55 -28.12
N ASP A 39 -10.95 25.25 -28.00
CA ASP A 39 -11.02 26.69 -28.11
C ASP A 39 -10.29 27.39 -26.97
N VAL A 40 -10.42 26.90 -25.74
CA VAL A 40 -9.66 27.37 -24.56
C VAL A 40 -8.17 27.09 -24.72
N GLN A 41 -7.78 25.90 -25.23
CA GLN A 41 -6.38 25.54 -25.48
C GLN A 41 -5.72 26.45 -26.50
N SER A 42 -6.46 26.94 -27.49
CA SER A 42 -5.96 27.81 -28.57
C SER A 42 -6.02 29.30 -28.25
N ALA A 43 -6.69 29.66 -27.17
CA ALA A 43 -6.83 31.06 -26.79
C ALA A 43 -5.51 31.68 -26.32
N SER A 44 -5.30 32.97 -26.70
CA SER A 44 -4.18 33.74 -26.19
C SER A 44 -4.56 34.41 -24.89
N VAL A 45 -3.74 34.23 -23.86
CA VAL A 45 -3.93 34.83 -22.54
C VAL A 45 -2.71 35.65 -22.16
N ALA A 46 -2.93 36.80 -21.49
CA ALA A 46 -1.84 37.56 -20.91
C ALA A 46 -1.45 36.94 -19.56
N PRO A 47 -0.18 36.60 -19.31
CA PRO A 47 0.25 35.97 -18.05
C PRO A 47 -0.18 36.73 -16.80
N ASP A 48 -0.15 38.07 -16.86
CA ASP A 48 -0.49 38.96 -15.74
C ASP A 48 -2.00 39.06 -15.47
N SER A 49 -2.86 38.60 -16.39
CA SER A 49 -4.31 38.61 -16.23
C SER A 49 -4.83 37.27 -15.68
N LEU A 50 -3.98 36.23 -15.51
CA LEU A 50 -4.38 34.95 -15.05
C LEU A 50 -4.85 34.97 -13.59
N ARG A 51 -6.06 34.52 -13.36
CA ARG A 51 -6.59 34.36 -12.02
C ARG A 51 -5.82 33.25 -11.29
N ARG A 52 -5.40 33.51 -10.05
CA ARG A 52 -4.69 32.56 -9.19
C ARG A 52 -5.58 32.08 -8.07
N TRP A 53 -5.43 30.81 -7.70
CA TRP A 53 -6.11 30.25 -6.54
C TRP A 53 -5.21 30.34 -5.32
N VAL A 54 -5.79 30.82 -4.22
CA VAL A 54 -5.11 30.88 -2.93
C VAL A 54 -5.76 29.85 -2.01
N PRO A 55 -4.99 28.87 -1.52
CA PRO A 55 -5.55 27.85 -0.63
C PRO A 55 -5.99 28.47 0.71
N GLU A 56 -7.10 27.97 1.24
CA GLU A 56 -7.43 28.21 2.64
C GLU A 56 -6.38 27.55 3.54
N PRO A 57 -6.06 28.16 4.70
CA PRO A 57 -5.18 27.53 5.67
C PRO A 57 -5.67 26.14 6.01
N ALA A 58 -4.76 25.15 5.98
CA ALA A 58 -5.10 23.79 6.37
C ALA A 58 -5.66 23.80 7.81
N ALA A 59 -6.76 23.07 8.04
CA ALA A 59 -7.25 22.86 9.39
C ALA A 59 -6.14 22.26 10.25
N ASP A 60 -5.98 22.80 11.44
CA ASP A 60 -4.94 22.37 12.39
C ASP A 60 -5.21 20.90 12.79
N ASP A 61 -4.35 20.01 12.35
CA ASP A 61 -4.39 18.59 12.76
C ASP A 61 -3.88 18.49 14.21
N ARG A 62 -4.81 18.63 15.15
CA ARG A 62 -4.53 18.74 16.60
C ARG A 62 -4.44 17.40 17.31
N LEU A 63 -3.88 16.37 16.65
CA LEU A 63 -3.64 15.13 17.37
C LEU A 63 -2.71 15.40 18.58
N SER A 64 -3.22 15.12 19.77
CA SER A 64 -2.53 15.29 21.06
C SER A 64 -2.17 13.94 21.68
N ALA A 65 -1.27 13.95 22.66
CA ALA A 65 -0.95 12.78 23.44
C ALA A 65 -2.16 12.18 24.16
N GLY A 66 -3.13 13.02 24.57
CA GLY A 66 -4.37 12.59 25.21
C GLY A 66 -5.26 11.75 24.29
N ASP A 67 -5.27 12.04 22.99
CA ASP A 67 -6.05 11.28 22.00
C ASP A 67 -5.50 9.86 21.80
N LEU A 68 -4.23 9.62 22.17
CA LEU A 68 -3.58 8.31 22.03
C LEU A 68 -3.75 7.43 23.28
N GLN A 69 -4.13 8.00 24.42
CA GLN A 69 -4.26 7.26 25.67
C GLN A 69 -5.19 6.03 25.56
N PRO A 70 -6.37 6.10 24.93
CA PRO A 70 -7.22 4.93 24.73
C PRO A 70 -6.53 3.82 23.91
N ILE A 71 -5.68 4.18 22.93
CA ILE A 71 -4.94 3.22 22.11
C ILE A 71 -3.89 2.51 22.96
N VAL A 72 -3.14 3.26 23.77
CA VAL A 72 -2.10 2.73 24.67
C VAL A 72 -2.71 1.76 25.67
N GLU A 73 -3.83 2.13 26.30
CA GLU A 73 -4.55 1.28 27.25
C GLU A 73 -5.01 -0.03 26.61
N ARG A 74 -5.62 0.04 25.43
CA ARG A 74 -6.06 -1.14 24.67
C ARG A 74 -4.90 -2.04 24.25
N LEU A 75 -3.80 -1.48 23.80
CA LEU A 75 -2.60 -2.25 23.47
C LEU A 75 -2.05 -2.97 24.70
N ARG A 76 -1.98 -2.31 25.86
CA ARG A 76 -1.50 -2.89 27.13
C ARG A 76 -2.40 -4.01 27.64
N ALA A 77 -3.70 -3.92 27.43
CA ALA A 77 -4.67 -4.92 27.84
C ALA A 77 -4.75 -6.15 26.90
N ALA A 78 -4.39 -5.98 25.64
CA ALA A 78 -4.48 -7.03 24.64
C ALA A 78 -3.51 -8.18 24.92
N GLN A 79 -3.93 -9.41 24.65
CA GLN A 79 -3.13 -10.62 24.74
C GLN A 79 -2.61 -11.10 23.39
N ARG A 80 -3.35 -10.77 22.33
CA ARG A 80 -3.11 -11.18 20.94
C ARG A 80 -3.26 -10.01 19.97
N PRO A 81 -2.52 -8.90 20.22
CA PRO A 81 -2.58 -7.75 19.32
C PRO A 81 -1.90 -8.06 17.98
N VAL A 82 -2.40 -7.43 16.91
CA VAL A 82 -1.79 -7.48 15.57
C VAL A 82 -1.85 -6.11 14.92
N ILE A 83 -0.82 -5.77 14.14
CA ILE A 83 -0.82 -4.62 13.25
C ILE A 83 -1.26 -5.08 11.86
N LEU A 84 -2.22 -4.36 11.26
CA LEU A 84 -2.56 -4.46 9.85
C LEU A 84 -2.17 -3.16 9.15
N ALA A 85 -1.03 -3.18 8.46
CA ALA A 85 -0.49 -2.02 7.77
C ALA A 85 -0.95 -1.95 6.30
N GLY A 86 -1.40 -0.79 5.88
CA GLY A 86 -1.85 -0.52 4.52
C GLY A 86 -1.00 0.51 3.77
N GLY A 87 -1.43 0.83 2.55
CA GLY A 87 -0.75 1.77 1.66
C GLY A 87 -0.62 3.20 2.19
N GLY A 88 -1.46 3.59 3.16
CA GLY A 88 -1.40 4.88 3.83
C GLY A 88 -0.06 5.15 4.50
N VAL A 89 0.61 4.13 5.04
CA VAL A 89 1.97 4.27 5.62
C VAL A 89 2.96 4.83 4.59
N ARG A 90 2.90 4.32 3.36
CA ARG A 90 3.79 4.77 2.29
C ARG A 90 3.34 6.09 1.69
N ALA A 91 2.03 6.30 1.54
CA ALA A 91 1.46 7.55 1.06
C ALA A 91 1.82 8.73 1.98
N ALA A 92 1.81 8.50 3.29
CA ALA A 92 2.25 9.46 4.31
C ALA A 92 3.79 9.63 4.37
N LYS A 93 4.58 8.91 3.56
CA LYS A 93 6.05 8.87 3.64
C LYS A 93 6.57 8.52 5.05
N ALA A 94 5.84 7.66 5.77
CA ALA A 94 6.03 7.32 7.18
C ALA A 94 6.61 5.92 7.40
N THR A 95 7.40 5.40 6.45
CA THR A 95 7.95 4.04 6.53
C THR A 95 8.99 3.87 7.62
N ALA A 96 9.80 4.90 7.89
CA ALA A 96 10.80 4.88 8.97
C ALA A 96 10.13 4.93 10.35
N GLU A 97 9.11 5.76 10.50
CA GLU A 97 8.31 5.88 11.72
C GLU A 97 7.52 4.59 11.98
N PHE A 98 7.01 3.96 10.92
CA PHE A 98 6.37 2.65 11.01
C PHE A 98 7.37 1.57 11.48
N GLU A 99 8.56 1.53 10.91
CA GLU A 99 9.61 0.59 11.36
C GLU A 99 9.95 0.82 12.84
N SER A 100 10.10 2.06 13.29
CA SER A 100 10.34 2.40 14.68
C SER A 100 9.23 1.86 15.59
N LEU A 101 7.96 2.08 15.24
CA LEU A 101 6.82 1.62 16.03
C LEU A 101 6.76 0.09 16.13
N ILE A 102 6.92 -0.63 15.00
CA ILE A 102 6.84 -2.11 15.03
C ILE A 102 7.98 -2.73 15.83
N ARG A 103 9.20 -2.14 15.80
CA ARG A 103 10.32 -2.58 16.66
C ARG A 103 10.02 -2.33 18.12
N ARG A 104 9.42 -1.19 18.44
CA ARG A 104 9.01 -0.87 19.83
C ARG A 104 7.97 -1.87 20.33
N LEU A 105 6.94 -2.16 19.54
CA LEU A 105 5.85 -3.04 19.95
C LEU A 105 6.23 -4.52 19.98
N GLY A 106 7.04 -5.02 19.07
CA GLY A 106 7.44 -6.43 19.03
C GLY A 106 6.27 -7.42 18.89
N ILE A 107 5.18 -7.02 18.24
CA ILE A 107 3.96 -7.81 18.01
C ILE A 107 3.82 -8.20 16.54
N PRO A 108 2.96 -9.19 16.19
CA PRO A 108 2.72 -9.59 14.81
C PRO A 108 2.34 -8.43 13.89
N VAL A 109 2.96 -8.39 12.71
CA VAL A 109 2.65 -7.44 11.64
C VAL A 109 2.13 -8.19 10.44
N THR A 110 0.98 -7.75 9.93
CA THR A 110 0.40 -8.18 8.66
C THR A 110 0.28 -6.99 7.73
N THR A 111 0.37 -7.22 6.42
CA THR A 111 0.19 -6.16 5.43
C THR A 111 -1.03 -6.40 4.58
N ALA A 112 -1.77 -5.33 4.29
CA ALA A 112 -2.81 -5.31 3.27
C ALA A 112 -2.16 -5.45 1.86
N TRP A 113 -2.80 -4.91 0.82
CA TRP A 113 -2.24 -4.89 -0.53
C TRP A 113 -1.05 -3.92 -0.70
N THR A 114 -0.28 -3.75 0.33
CA THR A 114 0.99 -3.03 0.35
C THR A 114 2.07 -4.06 0.63
N HIS A 115 2.73 -4.51 -0.41
CA HIS A 115 3.54 -5.73 -0.38
C HIS A 115 4.87 -5.56 0.36
N ASP A 116 5.43 -4.36 0.34
CA ASP A 116 6.83 -4.07 0.61
C ASP A 116 7.08 -3.16 1.84
N LEU A 117 6.14 -3.10 2.78
CA LEU A 117 6.32 -2.36 4.05
C LEU A 117 7.23 -3.07 5.05
N ILE A 118 7.29 -4.39 4.95
CA ILE A 118 8.10 -5.25 5.83
C ILE A 118 8.64 -6.43 5.01
N ALA A 119 9.88 -6.81 5.26
CA ALA A 119 10.49 -7.95 4.57
C ALA A 119 9.84 -9.28 5.00
N SER A 120 9.81 -10.26 4.10
CA SER A 120 9.15 -11.54 4.36
C SER A 120 9.88 -12.40 5.40
N ASP A 121 11.18 -12.19 5.59
CA ASP A 121 12.02 -12.84 6.60
C ASP A 121 12.05 -12.11 7.95
N ASP A 122 11.45 -10.92 8.02
CA ASP A 122 11.37 -10.15 9.26
C ASP A 122 10.67 -10.96 10.37
N PRO A 123 11.24 -11.01 11.59
CA PRO A 123 10.68 -11.78 12.70
C PRO A 123 9.26 -11.36 13.10
N LEU A 124 8.82 -10.15 12.77
CA LEU A 124 7.47 -9.66 13.08
C LEU A 124 6.47 -9.92 11.95
N PHE A 125 6.93 -10.25 10.74
CA PHE A 125 6.03 -10.51 9.62
C PHE A 125 5.21 -11.79 9.83
N CYS A 126 3.88 -11.68 9.73
CA CYS A 126 2.95 -12.79 9.96
C CYS A 126 1.94 -12.99 8.82
N GLY A 127 2.31 -12.57 7.60
CA GLY A 127 1.54 -12.84 6.38
C GLY A 127 0.69 -11.67 5.90
N ARG A 128 -0.08 -11.95 4.86
CA ARG A 128 -0.91 -10.97 4.14
C ARG A 128 -2.37 -11.45 4.15
N PRO A 129 -3.23 -10.92 5.06
CA PRO A 129 -4.62 -11.31 5.14
C PRO A 129 -5.46 -10.75 3.98
N GLY A 130 -6.62 -11.35 3.75
CA GLY A 130 -7.60 -10.93 2.75
C GLY A 130 -8.24 -12.09 2.01
N THR A 131 -9.19 -11.81 1.11
CA THR A 131 -9.94 -12.83 0.34
C THR A 131 -9.04 -13.67 -0.56
N ILE A 132 -7.98 -13.06 -1.08
CA ILE A 132 -6.91 -13.72 -1.83
C ILE A 132 -5.59 -13.68 -1.07
N GLY A 133 -5.66 -13.47 0.24
CA GLY A 133 -4.52 -13.42 1.13
C GLY A 133 -3.95 -14.80 1.47
N THR A 134 -2.90 -14.80 2.29
CA THR A 134 -2.27 -16.01 2.77
C THR A 134 -3.07 -16.62 3.94
N ARG A 135 -3.08 -17.94 4.05
CA ARG A 135 -3.76 -18.64 5.18
C ARG A 135 -3.20 -18.17 6.53
N ALA A 136 -1.88 -18.05 6.65
CA ALA A 136 -1.23 -17.58 7.87
C ALA A 136 -1.67 -16.16 8.25
N GLY A 137 -1.70 -15.22 7.29
CA GLY A 137 -2.18 -13.86 7.51
C GLY A 137 -3.63 -13.82 7.96
N ASN A 138 -4.51 -14.62 7.34
CA ASN A 138 -5.91 -14.73 7.74
C ASN A 138 -6.04 -15.33 9.15
N PHE A 139 -5.31 -16.38 9.49
CA PHE A 139 -5.31 -16.92 10.85
C PHE A 139 -4.84 -15.91 11.89
N THR A 140 -3.82 -15.14 11.58
CA THR A 140 -3.30 -14.10 12.47
C THR A 140 -4.38 -13.06 12.78
N VAL A 141 -5.01 -12.47 11.76
CA VAL A 141 -6.03 -11.43 11.96
C VAL A 141 -7.30 -11.98 12.62
N GLN A 142 -7.77 -13.16 12.20
CA GLN A 142 -9.02 -13.73 12.71
C GLN A 142 -8.93 -14.22 14.17
N ASN A 143 -7.74 -14.51 14.68
CA ASN A 143 -7.55 -14.95 16.07
C ASN A 143 -7.01 -13.83 16.99
N ALA A 144 -6.83 -12.63 16.48
CA ALA A 144 -6.44 -11.47 17.27
C ALA A 144 -7.55 -11.06 18.24
N ASP A 145 -7.18 -10.42 19.36
CA ASP A 145 -8.09 -9.72 20.27
C ASP A 145 -8.02 -8.20 20.12
N LEU A 146 -6.99 -7.70 19.41
CA LEU A 146 -6.84 -6.31 18.99
C LEU A 146 -6.21 -6.26 17.61
N VAL A 147 -6.80 -5.45 16.71
CA VAL A 147 -6.21 -5.13 15.39
C VAL A 147 -5.98 -3.62 15.32
N LEU A 148 -4.70 -3.23 15.28
CA LEU A 148 -4.29 -1.85 15.00
C LEU A 148 -4.12 -1.68 13.48
N ILE A 149 -5.04 -0.96 12.86
CA ILE A 149 -5.14 -0.78 11.43
C ILE A 149 -4.53 0.58 11.06
N LEU A 150 -3.41 0.55 10.34
CA LEU A 150 -2.63 1.74 10.00
C LEU A 150 -2.69 2.02 8.49
N GLY A 151 -3.44 3.04 8.10
CA GLY A 151 -3.57 3.47 6.70
C GLY A 151 -4.06 2.39 5.75
N SER A 152 -4.98 1.54 6.23
CA SER A 152 -5.66 0.52 5.44
C SER A 152 -7.14 0.82 5.37
N ARG A 153 -7.65 1.01 4.16
CA ARG A 153 -9.05 1.33 3.89
C ARG A 153 -10.03 0.20 4.23
N LEU A 154 -9.54 -1.00 4.57
CA LEU A 154 -10.38 -2.18 4.79
C LEU A 154 -11.37 -2.41 3.63
N ASN A 155 -10.86 -2.40 2.40
CA ASN A 155 -11.65 -2.64 1.23
C ASN A 155 -12.13 -4.11 1.18
N ILE A 156 -13.06 -4.41 0.25
CA ILE A 156 -13.71 -5.73 0.14
C ILE A 156 -12.71 -6.88 -0.05
N ARG A 157 -11.56 -6.65 -0.69
CA ARG A 157 -10.52 -7.68 -0.84
C ARG A 157 -9.81 -7.99 0.48
N GLN A 158 -9.83 -7.02 1.43
CA GLN A 158 -9.27 -7.20 2.75
C GLN A 158 -10.24 -7.88 3.72
N ILE A 159 -11.50 -7.45 3.72
CA ILE A 159 -12.49 -7.83 4.72
C ILE A 159 -13.58 -8.78 4.20
N SER A 160 -13.58 -9.11 2.89
CA SER A 160 -14.60 -9.91 2.22
C SER A 160 -15.98 -9.22 2.14
N TYR A 161 -16.95 -9.90 1.53
CA TYR A 161 -18.34 -9.43 1.44
C TYR A 161 -19.08 -9.55 2.78
N ASN A 162 -18.73 -10.53 3.61
CA ASN A 162 -19.21 -10.65 4.97
C ASN A 162 -18.26 -9.93 5.92
N TRP A 163 -18.25 -8.59 5.85
CA TRP A 163 -17.33 -7.76 6.65
C TRP A 163 -17.53 -7.89 8.15
N GLN A 164 -18.72 -8.30 8.62
CA GLN A 164 -18.98 -8.54 10.05
C GLN A 164 -18.16 -9.71 10.60
N SER A 165 -17.75 -10.65 9.74
CA SER A 165 -16.89 -11.77 10.13
C SER A 165 -15.39 -11.42 10.17
N PHE A 166 -15.00 -10.20 9.82
CA PHE A 166 -13.61 -9.77 9.88
C PHE A 166 -13.18 -9.52 11.32
N ALA A 167 -12.25 -10.34 11.81
CA ALA A 167 -11.71 -10.25 13.18
C ALA A 167 -12.82 -10.04 14.24
N PRO A 168 -13.81 -10.92 14.34
CA PRO A 168 -15.05 -10.68 15.10
C PRO A 168 -14.83 -10.57 16.62
N ARG A 169 -13.68 -11.05 17.12
CA ARG A 169 -13.30 -11.01 18.54
C ARG A 169 -12.33 -9.88 18.87
N ALA A 170 -11.83 -9.18 17.86
CA ALA A 170 -10.82 -8.16 18.04
C ALA A 170 -11.45 -6.78 18.25
N PHE A 171 -10.91 -6.02 19.19
CA PHE A 171 -11.07 -4.58 19.22
C PHE A 171 -10.31 -3.95 18.06
N LYS A 172 -10.98 -3.18 17.22
CA LYS A 172 -10.45 -2.63 15.97
C LYS A 172 -10.17 -1.15 16.15
N ILE A 173 -8.89 -0.79 16.05
CA ILE A 173 -8.46 0.61 16.05
C ILE A 173 -8.06 0.94 14.62
N GLN A 174 -8.73 1.89 13.99
CA GLN A 174 -8.41 2.32 12.63
C GLN A 174 -7.87 3.75 12.63
N VAL A 175 -6.69 3.91 12.04
CA VAL A 175 -6.04 5.21 11.82
C VAL A 175 -5.95 5.45 10.32
N ASP A 176 -6.62 6.48 9.85
CA ASP A 176 -6.59 6.91 8.45
C ASP A 176 -6.67 8.43 8.37
N ILE A 177 -6.12 9.03 7.32
CA ILE A 177 -6.19 10.48 7.09
C ILE A 177 -7.56 10.90 6.56
N ASP A 178 -8.32 9.95 6.00
CA ASP A 178 -9.60 10.21 5.34
C ASP A 178 -10.76 9.76 6.24
N PRO A 179 -11.54 10.71 6.79
CA PRO A 179 -12.68 10.38 7.64
C PRO A 179 -13.77 9.57 6.91
N ALA A 180 -13.84 9.66 5.59
CA ALA A 180 -14.77 8.84 4.81
C ALA A 180 -14.39 7.34 4.82
N GLU A 181 -13.12 7.02 5.04
CA GLU A 181 -12.68 5.62 5.15
C GLU A 181 -12.92 5.04 6.55
N THR A 182 -12.88 5.84 7.60
CA THR A 182 -13.19 5.38 8.97
C THR A 182 -14.69 5.31 9.22
N GLY A 183 -15.46 6.27 8.69
CA GLY A 183 -16.91 6.39 8.86
C GLY A 183 -17.77 5.60 7.87
N LYS A 184 -17.21 4.81 6.97
CA LYS A 184 -17.98 4.10 5.93
C LYS A 184 -18.92 3.02 6.49
N PRO A 185 -20.04 2.69 5.80
CA PRO A 185 -21.11 1.86 6.34
C PRO A 185 -20.77 0.35 6.41
N THR A 186 -19.61 -0.10 5.93
CA THR A 186 -19.22 -1.51 5.95
C THR A 186 -18.76 -1.95 7.34
N LEU A 187 -17.44 -2.02 7.57
CA LEU A 187 -16.88 -2.35 8.88
C LEU A 187 -16.63 -1.05 9.65
N LYS A 188 -17.34 -0.88 10.78
CA LYS A 188 -17.04 0.21 11.71
C LYS A 188 -15.95 -0.23 12.68
N PRO A 189 -14.87 0.56 12.85
CA PRO A 189 -13.90 0.31 13.90
C PRO A 189 -14.49 0.58 15.27
N ASP A 190 -13.94 -0.04 16.31
CA ASP A 190 -14.33 0.24 17.70
C ASP A 190 -13.74 1.56 18.21
N LEU A 191 -12.61 1.97 17.62
CA LEU A 191 -11.96 3.26 17.82
C LEU A 191 -11.43 3.78 16.47
N GLU A 192 -11.84 4.98 16.09
CA GLU A 192 -11.36 5.66 14.89
C GLU A 192 -10.50 6.87 15.25
N ILE A 193 -9.40 7.02 14.50
CA ILE A 193 -8.52 8.19 14.59
C ILE A 193 -8.32 8.74 13.18
N VAL A 194 -8.76 9.96 12.96
CA VAL A 194 -8.51 10.69 11.72
C VAL A 194 -7.21 11.46 11.89
N ALA A 195 -6.12 10.96 11.31
CA ALA A 195 -4.81 11.57 11.44
C ALA A 195 -3.86 11.16 10.31
N ASP A 196 -2.88 12.03 10.01
CA ASP A 196 -1.74 11.67 9.18
C ASP A 196 -0.79 10.73 9.95
N LEU A 197 -0.49 9.58 9.34
CA LEU A 197 0.44 8.60 9.93
C LEU A 197 1.85 9.16 10.14
N LYS A 198 2.27 10.16 9.36
CA LYS A 198 3.56 10.84 9.57
C LYS A 198 3.66 11.51 10.93
N ARG A 199 2.53 11.96 11.45
CA ARG A 199 2.42 12.56 12.79
C ARG A 199 2.02 11.54 13.87
N PHE A 200 1.07 10.66 13.54
CA PHE A 200 0.53 9.67 14.48
C PHE A 200 1.59 8.68 14.98
N LEU A 201 2.41 8.12 14.07
CA LEU A 201 3.34 7.04 14.41
C LEU A 201 4.43 7.46 15.41
N PRO A 202 5.10 8.64 15.26
CA PRO A 202 6.06 9.12 16.25
C PRO A 202 5.41 9.35 17.63
N LEU A 203 4.26 10.00 17.67
CA LEU A 203 3.55 10.28 18.91
C LEU A 203 3.16 9.00 19.65
N LEU A 204 2.63 8.00 18.95
CA LEU A 204 2.32 6.71 19.56
C LEU A 204 3.59 5.99 20.04
N THR A 205 4.68 6.06 19.28
CA THR A 205 5.97 5.45 19.67
C THR A 205 6.51 6.08 20.96
N GLU A 206 6.37 7.39 21.11
CA GLU A 206 6.73 8.13 22.31
C GLU A 206 5.88 7.73 23.53
N GLN A 207 4.55 7.64 23.35
CA GLN A 207 3.63 7.19 24.42
C GLN A 207 3.88 5.74 24.86
N LEU A 208 4.59 4.97 24.04
CA LEU A 208 4.98 3.59 24.30
C LEU A 208 6.47 3.46 24.68
N ALA A 209 7.11 4.54 25.18
CA ALA A 209 8.54 4.53 25.51
C ALA A 209 8.91 3.45 26.54
N ASP A 210 8.02 3.17 27.48
CA ASP A 210 8.14 2.15 28.54
C ASP A 210 7.57 0.78 28.16
N TRP A 211 7.07 0.62 26.91
CA TRP A 211 6.48 -0.63 26.46
C TRP A 211 7.48 -1.77 26.42
N GLN A 212 7.04 -2.91 26.97
CA GLN A 212 7.74 -4.19 26.84
C GLN A 212 6.74 -5.27 26.44
N PRO A 213 7.04 -6.07 25.40
CA PRO A 213 6.19 -7.21 25.03
C PRO A 213 6.08 -8.19 26.19
N THR A 214 4.88 -8.59 26.53
CA THR A 214 4.62 -9.58 27.58
C THR A 214 4.91 -11.00 27.09
N ASN A 215 4.95 -11.98 28.01
CA ASN A 215 5.05 -13.40 27.63
C ASN A 215 3.88 -13.86 26.74
N SER A 216 2.68 -13.28 26.89
CA SER A 216 1.55 -13.59 26.01
C SER A 216 1.78 -13.07 24.60
N HIS A 217 2.31 -11.85 24.43
CA HIS A 217 2.67 -11.31 23.12
C HIS A 217 3.73 -12.16 22.41
N GLN A 218 4.75 -12.62 23.15
CA GLN A 218 5.81 -13.47 22.59
C GLN A 218 5.25 -14.84 22.14
N ARG A 219 4.39 -15.48 22.96
CA ARG A 219 3.71 -16.73 22.58
C ARG A 219 2.79 -16.53 21.39
N TRP A 220 2.09 -15.39 21.34
CA TRP A 220 1.22 -15.03 20.21
C TRP A 220 2.01 -14.84 18.92
N LEU A 221 3.12 -14.11 18.96
CA LEU A 221 4.02 -13.94 17.81
C LEU A 221 4.57 -15.29 17.34
N ALA A 222 5.03 -16.14 18.26
CA ALA A 222 5.52 -17.48 17.95
C ALA A 222 4.42 -18.34 17.28
N TRP A 223 3.18 -18.28 17.78
CA TRP A 223 2.04 -18.97 17.18
C TRP A 223 1.75 -18.48 15.75
N CYS A 224 1.76 -17.16 15.52
CA CYS A 224 1.55 -16.59 14.19
C CYS A 224 2.64 -17.02 13.21
N ARG A 225 3.89 -17.03 13.63
CA ARG A 225 5.03 -17.47 12.81
C ARG A 225 4.97 -18.97 12.48
N GLU A 226 4.55 -19.79 13.43
CA GLU A 226 4.34 -21.22 13.17
C GLU A 226 3.31 -21.42 12.03
N ARG A 227 2.28 -20.56 11.92
CA ARG A 227 1.30 -20.61 10.82
C ARG A 227 1.94 -20.37 9.45
N LEU A 228 2.93 -19.48 9.35
CA LEU A 228 3.69 -19.28 8.09
C LEU A 228 4.37 -20.58 7.64
N LEU A 229 5.00 -21.28 8.57
CA LEU A 229 5.69 -22.55 8.28
C LEU A 229 4.71 -23.67 7.97
N ARG A 230 3.61 -23.75 8.72
CA ARG A 230 2.60 -24.82 8.59
C ARG A 230 1.76 -24.69 7.32
N TYR A 231 1.58 -23.47 6.81
CA TYR A 231 0.75 -23.18 5.65
C TYR A 231 1.53 -22.40 4.59
N PRO A 232 2.57 -23.01 3.99
CA PRO A 232 3.37 -22.35 2.94
C PRO A 232 2.49 -22.06 1.72
N ASN A 233 2.80 -20.95 1.04
CA ASN A 233 2.06 -20.55 -0.16
C ASN A 233 2.48 -21.37 -1.38
N VAL A 234 3.75 -21.77 -1.45
CA VAL A 234 4.27 -22.64 -2.49
C VAL A 234 4.35 -24.08 -1.93
N LEU A 235 3.62 -24.99 -2.55
CA LEU A 235 3.53 -26.38 -2.12
C LEU A 235 4.45 -27.27 -2.99
N PRO A 236 4.87 -28.47 -2.53
CA PRO A 236 5.68 -29.41 -3.34
C PRO A 236 5.10 -29.66 -4.72
N ARG A 237 3.78 -29.89 -4.81
CA ARG A 237 3.08 -30.10 -6.09
C ARG A 237 3.21 -28.94 -7.09
N HIS A 238 3.48 -27.71 -6.63
CA HIS A 238 3.68 -26.56 -7.52
C HIS A 238 5.04 -26.60 -8.22
N ARG A 239 6.02 -27.34 -7.65
CA ARG A 239 7.37 -27.51 -8.19
C ARG A 239 7.47 -28.73 -9.10
N GLU A 240 6.46 -29.60 -9.08
CA GLU A 240 6.41 -30.79 -9.92
C GLU A 240 6.14 -30.33 -11.38
N SER A 241 7.16 -30.41 -12.20
CA SER A 241 7.09 -30.09 -13.62
C SER A 241 6.76 -31.36 -14.38
N SER A 242 5.50 -31.56 -14.75
CA SER A 242 5.05 -32.73 -15.54
C SER A 242 4.64 -32.38 -16.96
N SER A 243 4.72 -31.12 -17.36
CA SER A 243 4.14 -30.65 -18.62
C SER A 243 4.91 -29.45 -19.21
N GLU A 244 4.54 -29.07 -20.40
CA GLU A 244 4.99 -27.90 -21.12
C GLU A 244 4.68 -26.56 -20.42
N LYS A 245 4.00 -26.58 -19.27
CA LYS A 245 3.55 -25.38 -18.56
C LYS A 245 4.22 -25.25 -17.19
N ILE A 246 4.70 -24.06 -16.89
CA ILE A 246 5.28 -23.72 -15.59
C ILE A 246 4.17 -23.29 -14.64
N ASN A 247 4.18 -23.83 -13.41
CA ASN A 247 3.26 -23.38 -12.37
C ASN A 247 3.63 -21.97 -11.91
N PRO A 248 2.69 -20.99 -11.90
CA PRO A 248 3.00 -19.60 -11.55
C PRO A 248 3.53 -19.41 -10.13
N TYR A 249 3.16 -20.26 -9.17
CA TYR A 249 3.72 -20.20 -7.81
C TYR A 249 5.19 -20.60 -7.78
N HIS A 250 5.57 -21.65 -8.54
CA HIS A 250 6.97 -22.05 -8.68
C HIS A 250 7.79 -20.99 -9.41
N PHE A 251 7.24 -20.43 -10.49
CA PHE A 251 7.87 -19.34 -11.22
C PHE A 251 8.17 -18.14 -10.31
N VAL A 252 7.17 -17.68 -9.54
CA VAL A 252 7.33 -16.53 -8.61
C VAL A 252 8.33 -16.85 -7.51
N GLU A 253 8.30 -18.05 -6.93
CA GLU A 253 9.29 -18.47 -5.93
C GLU A 253 10.70 -18.38 -6.48
N THR A 254 10.94 -18.95 -7.68
CA THR A 254 12.23 -18.93 -8.34
C THR A 254 12.68 -17.52 -8.71
N LEU A 255 11.78 -16.73 -9.31
CA LEU A 255 12.08 -15.34 -9.65
C LEU A 255 12.49 -14.53 -8.41
N PHE A 256 11.71 -14.60 -7.32
CA PHE A 256 11.99 -13.83 -6.13
C PHE A 256 13.23 -14.30 -5.36
N ALA A 257 13.69 -15.55 -5.57
CA ALA A 257 14.99 -16.01 -5.07
C ALA A 257 16.16 -15.25 -5.72
N GLU A 258 16.04 -14.93 -7.03
CA GLU A 258 17.05 -14.23 -7.83
C GLU A 258 17.02 -12.68 -7.64
N LEU A 259 15.97 -12.14 -7.04
CA LEU A 259 15.86 -10.70 -6.77
C LEU A 259 16.59 -10.32 -5.48
N ASP A 260 16.93 -9.04 -5.35
CA ASP A 260 17.55 -8.47 -4.14
C ASP A 260 16.80 -7.24 -3.61
N GLY A 261 17.32 -6.62 -2.55
CA GLY A 261 16.70 -5.47 -1.92
C GLY A 261 16.70 -4.18 -2.76
N GLN A 262 17.42 -4.16 -3.89
CA GLN A 262 17.44 -3.02 -4.78
C GLN A 262 16.41 -3.14 -5.92
N ASP A 263 15.80 -4.31 -6.10
CA ASP A 263 14.88 -4.54 -7.21
C ASP A 263 13.53 -3.86 -7.02
N ILE A 264 12.92 -3.53 -8.16
CA ILE A 264 11.56 -2.99 -8.23
C ILE A 264 10.71 -3.94 -9.05
N VAL A 265 9.60 -4.40 -8.50
CA VAL A 265 8.64 -5.28 -9.17
C VAL A 265 7.34 -4.52 -9.40
N ALA A 266 7.04 -4.23 -10.66
CA ALA A 266 5.75 -3.69 -11.09
C ALA A 266 4.85 -4.84 -11.52
N CYS A 267 3.75 -5.02 -10.79
CA CYS A 267 2.79 -6.11 -11.05
C CYS A 267 1.56 -5.57 -11.78
N GLY A 268 1.16 -6.25 -12.84
CA GLY A 268 -0.08 -5.99 -13.55
C GLY A 268 -1.32 -6.38 -12.75
N ASN A 269 -2.22 -7.13 -13.34
CA ASN A 269 -3.43 -7.61 -12.69
C ASN A 269 -3.54 -9.15 -12.69
N ALA A 270 -4.63 -9.68 -12.15
CA ALA A 270 -4.92 -11.12 -12.06
C ALA A 270 -3.72 -11.93 -11.54
N THR A 271 -3.30 -12.98 -12.21
CA THR A 271 -2.20 -13.87 -11.80
C THR A 271 -0.88 -13.11 -11.60
N ALA A 272 -0.59 -12.12 -12.46
CA ALA A 272 0.61 -11.30 -12.38
C ALA A 272 0.71 -10.42 -11.11
N THR A 273 -0.37 -10.26 -10.35
CA THR A 273 -0.35 -9.59 -9.04
C THR A 273 -0.73 -10.51 -7.89
N ILE A 274 -1.69 -11.45 -8.09
CA ILE A 274 -2.17 -12.33 -7.02
C ILE A 274 -1.08 -13.27 -6.54
N VAL A 275 -0.39 -13.94 -7.46
CA VAL A 275 0.64 -14.91 -7.07
C VAL A 275 1.85 -14.24 -6.43
N PRO A 276 2.41 -13.13 -6.96
CA PRO A 276 3.44 -12.39 -6.26
C PRO A 276 3.00 -11.86 -4.89
N PHE A 277 1.74 -11.42 -4.74
CA PHE A 277 1.19 -11.03 -3.44
C PHE A 277 1.21 -12.17 -2.42
N GLN A 278 0.85 -13.38 -2.84
CA GLN A 278 0.82 -14.54 -1.97
C GLN A 278 2.21 -15.14 -1.71
N ALA A 279 3.00 -15.35 -2.77
CA ALA A 279 4.22 -16.15 -2.76
C ALA A 279 5.53 -15.35 -2.89
N GLY A 280 5.46 -14.09 -3.31
CA GLY A 280 6.65 -13.25 -3.48
C GLY A 280 7.35 -12.96 -2.14
N ALA A 281 8.59 -13.40 -2.00
CA ALA A 281 9.43 -13.16 -0.84
C ALA A 281 10.07 -11.77 -0.93
N ILE A 282 9.50 -10.80 -0.22
CA ILE A 282 10.00 -9.42 -0.18
C ILE A 282 11.29 -9.37 0.63
N LYS A 283 12.35 -8.86 0.04
CA LYS A 283 13.63 -8.57 0.70
C LYS A 283 13.66 -7.12 1.18
N ARG A 284 14.45 -6.83 2.22
CA ARG A 284 14.56 -5.47 2.76
C ARG A 284 15.05 -4.50 1.70
N GLY A 285 14.32 -3.38 1.51
CA GLY A 285 14.63 -2.36 0.50
C GLY A 285 14.01 -2.58 -0.88
N MET A 286 13.54 -3.81 -1.18
CA MET A 286 12.80 -4.11 -2.40
C MET A 286 11.52 -3.27 -2.49
N ARG A 287 11.16 -2.89 -3.70
CA ARG A 287 9.86 -2.27 -4.01
C ARG A 287 9.01 -3.25 -4.80
N MET A 288 7.78 -3.44 -4.38
CA MET A 288 6.79 -4.19 -5.12
C MET A 288 5.44 -3.50 -5.03
N PHE A 289 4.82 -3.25 -6.16
CA PHE A 289 3.54 -2.54 -6.21
C PHE A 289 2.68 -2.98 -7.38
N SER A 290 1.39 -2.69 -7.27
CA SER A 290 0.38 -3.03 -8.28
C SER A 290 -0.76 -2.02 -8.24
N ASN A 291 -1.58 -2.00 -9.29
CA ASN A 291 -2.83 -1.25 -9.33
C ASN A 291 -4.02 -2.10 -8.83
N SER A 292 -3.88 -2.76 -7.68
CA SER A 292 -4.89 -3.70 -7.18
C SER A 292 -6.22 -3.04 -6.81
N GLY A 293 -6.26 -1.73 -6.57
CA GLY A 293 -7.49 -0.99 -6.28
C GLY A 293 -8.47 -0.99 -7.46
N SER A 294 -8.01 -0.56 -8.63
CA SER A 294 -8.77 -0.56 -9.88
C SER A 294 -8.58 -1.85 -10.68
N ALA A 295 -7.46 -2.53 -10.53
CA ALA A 295 -7.07 -3.74 -11.24
C ALA A 295 -7.09 -3.57 -12.77
N SER A 296 -6.70 -2.38 -13.25
CA SER A 296 -6.73 -2.03 -14.68
C SER A 296 -5.76 -2.89 -15.47
N MET A 297 -6.22 -3.44 -16.58
CA MET A 297 -5.34 -3.99 -17.62
C MET A 297 -4.58 -2.85 -18.30
N GLY A 298 -3.35 -3.12 -18.77
CA GLY A 298 -2.48 -2.13 -19.41
C GLY A 298 -1.68 -1.25 -18.45
N TYR A 299 -1.79 -1.49 -17.16
CA TYR A 299 -1.03 -0.75 -16.13
C TYR A 299 0.45 -1.12 -16.09
N ASP A 300 0.79 -2.37 -16.39
CA ASP A 300 2.08 -3.01 -16.14
C ASP A 300 3.26 -2.33 -16.84
N LEU A 301 3.23 -2.21 -18.19
CA LEU A 301 4.32 -1.58 -18.95
C LEU A 301 4.52 -0.10 -18.56
N PRO A 302 3.50 0.78 -18.58
CA PRO A 302 3.66 2.16 -18.14
C PRO A 302 4.18 2.28 -16.71
N ALA A 303 3.72 1.42 -15.80
CA ALA A 303 4.16 1.43 -14.41
C ALA A 303 5.64 1.03 -14.27
N ALA A 304 6.11 0.05 -15.04
CA ALA A 304 7.52 -0.36 -15.06
C ALA A 304 8.42 0.74 -15.62
N ILE A 305 7.98 1.42 -16.69
CA ILE A 305 8.68 2.60 -17.26
C ILE A 305 8.78 3.70 -16.20
N GLY A 306 7.66 4.06 -15.60
CA GLY A 306 7.62 5.09 -14.55
C GLY A 306 8.46 4.73 -13.33
N ALA A 307 8.49 3.45 -12.94
CA ALA A 307 9.32 2.97 -11.83
C ALA A 307 10.81 3.10 -12.12
N TYR A 308 11.23 2.79 -13.33
CA TYR A 308 12.63 2.91 -13.75
C TYR A 308 13.07 4.38 -13.74
N LEU A 309 12.33 5.25 -14.44
CA LEU A 309 12.65 6.68 -14.55
C LEU A 309 12.60 7.39 -13.19
N GLY A 310 11.61 7.06 -12.36
CA GLY A 310 11.48 7.62 -11.02
C GLY A 310 12.60 7.19 -10.06
N ALA A 311 13.09 5.96 -10.18
CA ALA A 311 14.19 5.46 -9.36
C ALA A 311 15.53 6.10 -9.78
N GLU A 312 15.76 6.28 -11.08
CA GLU A 312 16.95 6.93 -11.63
C GLU A 312 17.01 8.40 -11.19
N ALA A 313 15.89 9.13 -11.30
CA ALA A 313 15.80 10.53 -10.90
C ALA A 313 16.05 10.77 -9.41
N GLN A 314 15.65 9.81 -8.54
CA GLN A 314 15.75 10.02 -7.09
C GLN A 314 17.12 9.66 -6.50
N ARG A 315 17.86 8.71 -7.08
CA ARG A 315 19.03 8.13 -6.42
C ARG A 315 20.31 8.10 -7.25
N GLY A 316 20.26 8.41 -8.53
CA GLY A 316 21.39 8.23 -9.44
C GLY A 316 21.89 6.77 -9.50
N THR A 317 21.16 5.83 -8.92
CA THR A 317 21.49 4.41 -8.90
C THR A 317 20.52 3.65 -9.79
N GLN A 318 21.05 2.94 -10.74
CA GLN A 318 20.30 2.10 -11.64
C GLN A 318 19.73 0.90 -10.87
N ARG A 319 18.43 0.89 -10.61
CA ARG A 319 17.72 -0.24 -10.00
C ARG A 319 17.19 -1.15 -11.11
N ARG A 320 17.29 -2.44 -10.90
CA ARG A 320 16.69 -3.43 -11.79
C ARG A 320 15.16 -3.37 -11.65
N VAL A 321 14.45 -3.25 -12.79
CA VAL A 321 12.98 -3.22 -12.82
C VAL A 321 12.46 -4.48 -13.49
N ILE A 322 11.55 -5.15 -12.82
CA ILE A 322 10.83 -6.34 -13.25
C ILE A 322 9.37 -5.97 -13.47
N CYS A 323 8.86 -6.24 -14.65
CA CYS A 323 7.46 -6.09 -15.02
C CYS A 323 6.82 -7.48 -15.09
N LEU A 324 5.78 -7.71 -14.29
CA LEU A 324 4.96 -8.91 -14.36
C LEU A 324 3.63 -8.55 -15.02
N ALA A 325 3.41 -9.05 -16.22
CA ALA A 325 2.26 -8.71 -17.05
C ALA A 325 1.45 -9.95 -17.42
N GLY A 326 0.13 -9.81 -17.49
CA GLY A 326 -0.71 -10.80 -18.15
C GLY A 326 -0.74 -10.57 -19.66
N ASP A 327 -0.98 -11.62 -20.44
CA ASP A 327 -1.05 -11.58 -21.90
C ASP A 327 -2.06 -10.55 -22.43
N GLY A 328 -3.26 -10.54 -21.86
CA GLY A 328 -4.28 -9.54 -22.21
C GLY A 328 -3.96 -8.13 -21.69
N SER A 329 -3.28 -8.03 -20.55
CA SER A 329 -2.90 -6.73 -19.98
C SER A 329 -1.85 -6.03 -20.83
N ILE A 330 -0.81 -6.73 -21.23
CA ILE A 330 0.28 -6.16 -22.06
C ILE A 330 -0.23 -5.67 -23.41
N MET A 331 -1.25 -6.34 -23.98
CA MET A 331 -1.85 -5.95 -25.27
C MET A 331 -2.54 -4.58 -25.22
N MET A 332 -2.99 -4.13 -24.06
CA MET A 332 -3.69 -2.83 -23.92
C MET A 332 -2.75 -1.63 -24.16
N ASN A 333 -1.46 -1.79 -23.87
CA ASN A 333 -0.44 -0.75 -24.01
C ASN A 333 0.83 -1.30 -24.66
N ILE A 334 0.68 -2.20 -25.63
CA ILE A 334 1.82 -2.86 -26.30
C ILE A 334 2.77 -1.86 -26.98
N GLN A 335 2.25 -0.71 -27.42
CA GLN A 335 3.03 0.38 -28.02
C GLN A 335 4.11 0.92 -27.07
N GLU A 336 3.97 0.73 -25.77
CA GLU A 336 4.99 1.14 -24.77
C GLU A 336 6.28 0.34 -24.86
N LEU A 337 6.29 -0.80 -25.56
CA LEU A 337 7.52 -1.49 -25.91
C LEU A 337 8.42 -0.60 -26.79
N GLN A 338 7.82 0.25 -27.66
CA GLN A 338 8.59 1.23 -28.44
C GLN A 338 9.23 2.30 -27.52
N THR A 339 8.53 2.76 -26.49
CA THR A 339 9.09 3.66 -25.47
C THR A 339 10.29 3.02 -24.77
N ILE A 340 10.17 1.78 -24.34
CA ILE A 340 11.25 1.00 -23.70
C ILE A 340 12.46 0.89 -24.63
N MET A 341 12.25 0.55 -25.89
CA MET A 341 13.32 0.41 -26.88
C MET A 341 13.98 1.75 -27.22
N GLN A 342 13.18 2.78 -27.49
CA GLN A 342 13.65 4.13 -27.85
C GLN A 342 14.56 4.70 -26.76
N HIS A 343 14.18 4.54 -25.50
CA HIS A 343 14.92 5.05 -24.34
C HIS A 343 15.90 4.04 -23.74
N ARG A 344 16.05 2.86 -24.37
CA ARG A 344 16.95 1.77 -23.93
C ARG A 344 16.78 1.43 -22.44
N LEU A 345 15.54 1.33 -21.99
CA LEU A 345 15.23 1.04 -20.59
C LEU A 345 15.45 -0.45 -20.31
N PRO A 346 16.35 -0.85 -19.37
CA PRO A 346 16.69 -2.25 -19.12
C PRO A 346 15.63 -2.94 -18.23
N ILE A 347 14.36 -2.89 -18.64
CA ILE A 347 13.24 -3.50 -17.95
C ILE A 347 13.11 -4.97 -18.36
N LYS A 348 12.99 -5.87 -17.37
CA LYS A 348 12.72 -7.29 -17.60
C LYS A 348 11.23 -7.56 -17.52
N ILE A 349 10.67 -8.12 -18.60
CA ILE A 349 9.21 -8.35 -18.73
C ILE A 349 8.96 -9.86 -18.74
N PHE A 350 8.03 -10.32 -17.90
CA PHE A 350 7.57 -11.70 -17.80
C PHE A 350 6.06 -11.79 -17.89
#